data_91c09e09f380fbc1606d202bdc1cbf13
#
_entry.id   91c09e09f380fbc1606d202bdc1cbf13
#
_cell.length_a   1.000
_cell.length_b   1.000
_cell.length_c   1.000
_cell.angle_alpha   90.00
_cell.angle_beta   90.00
_cell.angle_gamma   90.00
#
_symmetry.space_group_name_H-M   'P 1'
#
loop_
_entity.id
_entity.type
_entity.pdbx_description
1 polymer ?
#
loop_
_entity_poly.entity_id
_entity_poly.type
_entity_poly.pdbx_seq_one_letter_code
_entity_poly.pdbx_strand_id
1 'polypeptide(L)'
;MAAKCVRIIQWQFLFKLIDYFYEFWKYKKSSLNNIYKKISSVVPEIEWKIHAPLIEKINKLKKEKNAVILAHNYQTPEIYHGVADISADSLALAIEASKTQANIIVLCGVHFMAETAKLMNPKKKVLIPDMHAGCSLASSITGEDVRMLKEKYPGVPVVSYVNTSAEVKAETDVCCTSANAIKVVESLGVEKVIFLPDHYLANYVQKNTKVKIISWQGTCIVHEKFTGKEVEDIRKENPDIKIIAHPECPPDVISASDFAGSTSSMVKYVKEKQPKKVLLVTECTMSDNVQVENPNVQFIKPCNLCPYMKKITLKKIYDCLVNETNEIKISHNIAAMARKSVERMTQIGR
;
A
#
# COMPACT_ATOMS: atom_id res chain seq x y z
N MET A 1 -62.43 -23.77 -6.77
CA MET A 1 -61.75 -23.00 -5.69
C MET A 1 -60.22 -23.12 -5.71
N ALA A 2 -59.63 -24.26 -6.03
CA ALA A 2 -58.15 -24.45 -6.00
C ALA A 2 -57.37 -23.55 -6.98
N ALA A 3 -57.87 -23.30 -8.19
CA ALA A 3 -57.14 -22.49 -9.20
C ALA A 3 -57.01 -21.00 -8.85
N LYS A 4 -57.91 -20.42 -8.03
CA LYS A 4 -57.81 -19.06 -7.53
C LYS A 4 -56.77 -18.90 -6.42
N CYS A 5 -56.63 -19.87 -5.54
CA CYS A 5 -55.59 -19.84 -4.48
C CYS A 5 -54.17 -19.91 -5.03
N VAL A 6 -53.91 -20.75 -6.05
CA VAL A 6 -52.57 -20.89 -6.65
C VAL A 6 -52.14 -19.59 -7.33
N ARG A 7 -53.03 -18.85 -8.01
CA ARG A 7 -52.70 -17.54 -8.60
C ARG A 7 -52.37 -16.47 -7.56
N ILE A 8 -53.07 -16.44 -6.42
CA ILE A 8 -52.83 -15.46 -5.38
C ILE A 8 -51.43 -15.70 -4.74
N ILE A 9 -51.04 -16.93 -4.50
CA ILE A 9 -49.72 -17.30 -3.96
C ILE A 9 -48.60 -16.93 -4.95
N GLN A 10 -48.80 -17.17 -6.26
CA GLN A 10 -47.85 -16.79 -7.29
C GLN A 10 -47.65 -15.25 -7.36
N TRP A 11 -48.74 -14.49 -7.27
CA TRP A 11 -48.67 -13.02 -7.27
C TRP A 11 -47.98 -12.47 -6.01
N GLN A 12 -48.23 -13.04 -4.82
CA GLN A 12 -47.57 -12.65 -3.59
C GLN A 12 -46.06 -12.95 -3.62
N PHE A 13 -45.67 -14.06 -4.25
CA PHE A 13 -44.25 -14.41 -4.43
C PHE A 13 -43.59 -13.47 -5.44
N LEU A 14 -44.26 -13.11 -6.51
CA LEU A 14 -43.78 -12.19 -7.54
C LEU A 14 -43.63 -10.78 -6.98
N PHE A 15 -44.58 -10.28 -6.18
CA PHE A 15 -44.48 -8.97 -5.51
C PHE A 15 -43.31 -8.96 -4.51
N LYS A 16 -43.13 -9.97 -3.69
CA LYS A 16 -41.97 -10.08 -2.79
C LYS A 16 -40.64 -10.11 -3.54
N LEU A 17 -40.60 -10.78 -4.71
CA LEU A 17 -39.41 -10.79 -5.56
C LEU A 17 -39.14 -9.40 -6.16
N ILE A 18 -40.16 -8.69 -6.62
CA ILE A 18 -40.06 -7.32 -7.17
C ILE A 18 -39.59 -6.34 -6.07
N ASP A 19 -40.19 -6.41 -4.88
CA ASP A 19 -39.78 -5.60 -3.74
C ASP A 19 -38.35 -5.90 -3.33
N TYR A 20 -37.94 -7.17 -3.29
CA TYR A 20 -36.58 -7.56 -3.01
C TYR A 20 -35.59 -7.03 -4.06
N PHE A 21 -35.93 -7.11 -5.36
CA PHE A 21 -35.12 -6.55 -6.43
C PHE A 21 -35.09 -5.03 -6.39
N TYR A 22 -36.20 -4.36 -6.05
CA TYR A 22 -36.30 -2.91 -5.91
C TYR A 22 -35.43 -2.39 -4.74
N GLU A 23 -35.55 -3.00 -3.55
CA GLU A 23 -34.71 -2.65 -2.39
C GLU A 23 -33.24 -2.98 -2.62
N PHE A 24 -32.95 -4.09 -3.27
CA PHE A 24 -31.59 -4.45 -3.68
C PHE A 24 -31.00 -3.46 -4.68
N TRP A 25 -31.77 -2.99 -5.66
CA TRP A 25 -31.35 -2.00 -6.63
C TRP A 25 -31.16 -0.62 -5.99
N LYS A 26 -32.06 -0.22 -5.11
CA LYS A 26 -32.00 1.01 -4.33
C LYS A 26 -30.77 1.02 -3.39
N TYR A 27 -30.48 -0.08 -2.73
CA TYR A 27 -29.29 -0.28 -1.89
C TYR A 27 -28.00 -0.15 -2.72
N LYS A 28 -27.92 -0.81 -3.88
CA LYS A 28 -26.79 -0.74 -4.80
C LYS A 28 -26.54 0.70 -5.30
N LYS A 29 -27.58 1.39 -5.74
CA LYS A 29 -27.49 2.79 -6.18
C LYS A 29 -27.04 3.71 -5.05
N SER A 30 -27.48 3.44 -3.82
CA SER A 30 -27.06 4.14 -2.62
C SER A 30 -25.57 3.91 -2.31
N SER A 31 -25.07 2.68 -2.43
CA SER A 31 -23.66 2.35 -2.15
C SER A 31 -22.69 3.05 -3.11
N LEU A 32 -22.92 2.98 -4.43
CA LEU A 32 -22.12 3.68 -5.43
C LEU A 32 -22.17 5.19 -5.28
N ASN A 33 -23.36 5.74 -5.00
CA ASN A 33 -23.51 7.16 -4.75
C ASN A 33 -22.73 7.63 -3.51
N ASN A 34 -22.69 6.82 -2.46
CA ASN A 34 -21.92 7.12 -1.25
C ASN A 34 -20.41 7.12 -1.55
N ILE A 35 -19.90 6.16 -2.35
CA ILE A 35 -18.51 6.15 -2.78
C ILE A 35 -18.20 7.42 -3.58
N TYR A 36 -19.02 7.75 -4.58
CA TYR A 36 -18.80 8.94 -5.40
C TYR A 36 -18.84 10.21 -4.58
N LYS A 37 -19.84 10.39 -3.71
CA LYS A 37 -19.92 11.54 -2.81
C LYS A 37 -18.65 11.72 -1.99
N LYS A 38 -18.02 10.62 -1.57
CA LYS A 38 -16.76 10.63 -0.82
C LYS A 38 -15.59 11.13 -1.66
N ILE A 39 -15.45 10.67 -2.92
CA ILE A 39 -14.27 10.93 -3.76
C ILE A 39 -14.48 12.01 -4.83
N SER A 40 -15.66 12.64 -4.90
CA SER A 40 -16.02 13.61 -5.94
C SER A 40 -15.13 14.87 -5.99
N SER A 41 -14.42 15.18 -4.89
CA SER A 41 -13.43 16.26 -4.85
C SER A 41 -12.15 15.96 -5.60
N VAL A 42 -11.85 14.68 -5.88
CA VAL A 42 -10.59 14.22 -6.51
C VAL A 42 -10.81 13.34 -7.75
N VAL A 43 -12.04 12.85 -7.97
CA VAL A 43 -12.44 12.08 -9.16
C VAL A 43 -13.56 12.80 -9.89
N PRO A 44 -13.29 13.35 -11.09
CA PRO A 44 -14.31 14.03 -11.90
C PRO A 44 -15.48 13.10 -12.27
N GLU A 45 -16.68 13.69 -12.45
CA GLU A 45 -17.90 12.91 -12.77
C GLU A 45 -17.76 12.07 -14.05
N ILE A 46 -17.04 12.58 -15.04
CA ILE A 46 -16.82 11.86 -16.29
C ILE A 46 -16.01 10.58 -16.08
N GLU A 47 -14.98 10.63 -15.23
CA GLU A 47 -14.18 9.45 -14.87
C GLU A 47 -14.97 8.49 -13.99
N TRP A 48 -15.76 9.04 -13.05
CA TRP A 48 -16.62 8.24 -12.21
C TRP A 48 -17.60 7.38 -13.02
N LYS A 49 -18.21 7.92 -14.07
CA LYS A 49 -19.13 7.18 -14.96
C LYS A 49 -18.46 5.98 -15.61
N ILE A 50 -17.15 6.04 -15.84
CA ILE A 50 -16.35 4.91 -16.38
C ILE A 50 -16.00 3.91 -15.27
N HIS A 51 -15.68 4.39 -14.08
CA HIS A 51 -15.22 3.55 -12.96
C HIS A 51 -16.37 2.82 -12.25
N ALA A 52 -17.51 3.48 -12.05
CA ALA A 52 -18.62 2.96 -11.25
C ALA A 52 -19.09 1.56 -11.65
N PRO A 53 -19.26 1.20 -12.96
CA PRO A 53 -19.65 -0.14 -13.36
C PRO A 53 -18.62 -1.23 -13.00
N LEU A 54 -17.33 -0.91 -13.06
CA LEU A 54 -16.27 -1.84 -12.67
C LEU A 54 -16.19 -2.00 -11.16
N ILE A 55 -16.30 -0.91 -10.40
CA ILE A 55 -16.37 -0.93 -8.93
C ILE A 55 -17.50 -1.83 -8.45
N GLU A 56 -18.68 -1.70 -9.05
CA GLU A 56 -19.82 -2.55 -8.72
C GLU A 56 -19.53 -4.03 -8.98
N LYS A 57 -19.00 -4.36 -10.16
CA LYS A 57 -18.65 -5.75 -10.54
C LYS A 57 -17.58 -6.34 -9.62
N ILE A 58 -16.53 -5.57 -9.31
CA ILE A 58 -15.45 -5.99 -8.41
C ILE A 58 -16.00 -6.26 -7.00
N ASN A 59 -16.80 -5.35 -6.45
CA ASN A 59 -17.37 -5.50 -5.11
C ASN A 59 -18.38 -6.68 -5.00
N LYS A 60 -19.02 -7.04 -6.11
CA LYS A 60 -19.84 -8.27 -6.21
C LYS A 60 -18.97 -9.52 -6.21
N LEU A 61 -17.99 -9.60 -7.13
CA LEU A 61 -17.06 -10.73 -7.25
C LEU A 61 -16.28 -11.01 -5.97
N LYS A 62 -15.84 -9.97 -5.29
CA LYS A 62 -15.13 -10.05 -4.03
C LYS A 62 -15.92 -10.86 -2.99
N LYS A 63 -17.22 -10.61 -2.87
CA LYS A 63 -18.12 -11.34 -1.97
C LYS A 63 -18.35 -12.79 -2.43
N GLU A 64 -18.62 -12.98 -3.72
CA GLU A 64 -18.89 -14.30 -4.32
C GLU A 64 -17.69 -15.24 -4.17
N LYS A 65 -16.47 -14.72 -4.29
CA LYS A 65 -15.23 -15.50 -4.21
C LYS A 65 -14.61 -15.56 -2.83
N ASN A 66 -15.24 -14.98 -1.81
CA ASN A 66 -14.65 -14.82 -0.49
C ASN A 66 -13.23 -14.24 -0.59
N ALA A 67 -13.10 -13.12 -1.31
CA ALA A 67 -11.85 -12.42 -1.55
C ALA A 67 -11.78 -11.10 -0.76
N VAL A 68 -10.58 -10.72 -0.33
CA VAL A 68 -10.26 -9.43 0.26
C VAL A 68 -9.30 -8.66 -0.66
N ILE A 69 -9.54 -7.36 -0.84
CA ILE A 69 -8.66 -6.46 -1.59
C ILE A 69 -7.90 -5.58 -0.60
N LEU A 70 -6.58 -5.71 -0.62
CA LEU A 70 -5.65 -4.90 0.16
C LEU A 70 -4.98 -3.87 -0.76
N ALA A 71 -5.09 -2.58 -0.47
CA ALA A 71 -4.55 -1.52 -1.30
C ALA A 71 -3.50 -0.67 -0.56
N HIS A 72 -2.39 -0.40 -1.23
CA HIS A 72 -1.39 0.53 -0.70
C HIS A 72 -1.87 1.99 -0.80
N ASN A 73 -1.36 2.85 0.08
CA ASN A 73 -1.68 4.28 0.13
C ASN A 73 -1.45 5.05 -1.19
N TYR A 74 -0.63 4.50 -2.10
CA TYR A 74 -0.33 5.06 -3.43
C TYR A 74 -1.27 4.59 -4.54
N GLN A 75 -2.32 3.84 -4.22
CA GLN A 75 -3.34 3.48 -5.20
C GLN A 75 -4.27 4.67 -5.48
N THR A 76 -4.83 4.70 -6.69
CA THR A 76 -5.76 5.76 -7.10
C THR A 76 -7.03 5.76 -6.26
N PRO A 77 -7.71 6.93 -6.12
CA PRO A 77 -8.88 7.06 -5.23
C PRO A 77 -10.01 6.07 -5.52
N GLU A 78 -10.25 5.73 -6.79
CA GLU A 78 -11.29 4.77 -7.17
C GLU A 78 -10.94 3.33 -6.75
N ILE A 79 -9.65 3.00 -6.59
CA ILE A 79 -9.20 1.71 -6.02
C ILE A 79 -9.22 1.80 -4.49
N TYR A 80 -8.59 2.83 -3.94
CA TYR A 80 -8.41 3.03 -2.50
C TYR A 80 -9.74 3.12 -1.73
N HIS A 81 -10.68 3.90 -2.24
CA HIS A 81 -11.98 4.14 -1.61
C HIS A 81 -13.13 3.32 -2.21
N GLY A 82 -12.96 2.82 -3.46
CA GLY A 82 -14.03 2.18 -4.21
C GLY A 82 -14.09 0.66 -4.08
N VAL A 83 -12.96 -0.01 -4.06
CA VAL A 83 -12.90 -1.49 -4.08
C VAL A 83 -12.05 -2.11 -2.98
N ALA A 84 -11.10 -1.38 -2.40
CA ALA A 84 -10.28 -1.89 -1.31
C ALA A 84 -11.13 -2.14 -0.04
N ASP A 85 -10.85 -3.23 0.65
CA ASP A 85 -11.40 -3.51 1.98
C ASP A 85 -10.53 -2.89 3.06
N ILE A 86 -9.21 -2.87 2.81
CA ILE A 86 -8.22 -2.29 3.70
C ILE A 86 -7.22 -1.51 2.85
N SER A 87 -7.01 -0.25 3.22
CA SER A 87 -6.02 0.62 2.60
C SER A 87 -5.04 1.12 3.65
N ALA A 88 -3.73 0.91 3.42
CA ALA A 88 -2.71 1.21 4.42
C ALA A 88 -1.28 1.24 3.84
N ASP A 89 -0.28 1.42 4.72
CA ASP A 89 1.14 1.21 4.41
C ASP A 89 1.51 -0.28 4.38
N SER A 90 2.73 -0.58 3.93
CA SER A 90 3.23 -1.95 3.77
C SER A 90 3.19 -2.77 5.06
N LEU A 91 3.50 -2.16 6.23
CA LEU A 91 3.50 -2.87 7.51
C LEU A 91 2.07 -3.25 7.93
N ALA A 92 1.13 -2.30 7.86
CA ALA A 92 -0.26 -2.57 8.22
C ALA A 92 -0.89 -3.58 7.25
N LEU A 93 -0.61 -3.49 5.94
CA LEU A 93 -1.09 -4.47 4.96
C LEU A 93 -0.55 -5.88 5.23
N ALA A 94 0.73 -6.02 5.62
CA ALA A 94 1.30 -7.31 5.99
C ALA A 94 0.61 -7.92 7.23
N ILE A 95 0.36 -7.09 8.26
CA ILE A 95 -0.36 -7.48 9.47
C ILE A 95 -1.80 -7.88 9.16
N GLU A 96 -2.53 -7.06 8.40
CA GLU A 96 -3.93 -7.34 8.06
C GLU A 96 -4.07 -8.54 7.11
N ALA A 97 -3.12 -8.74 6.20
CA ALA A 97 -3.06 -9.93 5.38
C ALA A 97 -3.00 -11.21 6.26
N SER A 98 -2.25 -11.19 7.36
CA SER A 98 -2.12 -12.35 8.24
C SER A 98 -3.40 -12.68 9.03
N LYS A 99 -4.27 -11.71 9.25
CA LYS A 99 -5.50 -11.84 10.07
C LYS A 99 -6.74 -12.21 9.26
N THR A 100 -6.75 -11.93 7.95
CA THR A 100 -7.95 -12.11 7.13
C THR A 100 -8.42 -13.56 7.09
N GLN A 101 -9.74 -13.78 7.09
CA GLN A 101 -10.36 -15.10 6.90
C GLN A 101 -10.72 -15.38 5.43
N ALA A 102 -10.50 -14.44 4.52
CA ALA A 102 -10.75 -14.61 3.10
C ALA A 102 -9.86 -15.72 2.50
N ASN A 103 -10.40 -16.43 1.51
CA ASN A 103 -9.67 -17.48 0.80
C ASN A 103 -8.68 -16.90 -0.23
N ILE A 104 -9.03 -15.75 -0.80
CA ILE A 104 -8.26 -15.04 -1.82
C ILE A 104 -7.89 -13.66 -1.29
N ILE A 105 -6.62 -13.30 -1.43
CA ILE A 105 -6.10 -11.97 -1.16
C ILE A 105 -5.70 -11.36 -2.50
N VAL A 106 -6.30 -10.23 -2.89
CA VAL A 106 -5.86 -9.44 -4.03
C VAL A 106 -5.07 -8.25 -3.51
N LEU A 107 -3.79 -8.20 -3.84
CA LEU A 107 -2.94 -7.10 -3.42
C LEU A 107 -2.85 -6.03 -4.52
N CYS A 108 -3.44 -4.87 -4.28
CA CYS A 108 -3.33 -3.67 -5.10
C CYS A 108 -2.14 -2.85 -4.61
N GLY A 109 -0.97 -3.19 -5.11
CA GLY A 109 0.33 -2.64 -4.78
C GLY A 109 1.38 -3.16 -5.74
N VAL A 110 2.62 -3.35 -5.26
CA VAL A 110 3.74 -3.86 -6.06
C VAL A 110 4.13 -5.29 -5.65
N HIS A 111 4.89 -5.96 -6.52
CA HIS A 111 5.17 -7.39 -6.45
C HIS A 111 5.69 -7.85 -5.08
N PHE A 112 6.70 -7.17 -4.51
CA PHE A 112 7.26 -7.54 -3.21
C PHE A 112 6.24 -7.49 -2.05
N MET A 113 5.21 -6.64 -2.17
CA MET A 113 4.11 -6.57 -1.18
C MET A 113 3.21 -7.80 -1.29
N ALA A 114 2.94 -8.25 -2.52
CA ALA A 114 2.19 -9.48 -2.77
C ALA A 114 2.98 -10.72 -2.32
N GLU A 115 4.30 -10.76 -2.53
CA GLU A 115 5.18 -11.77 -1.93
C GLU A 115 5.09 -11.75 -0.40
N THR A 116 5.18 -10.57 0.22
CA THR A 116 5.04 -10.44 1.68
C THR A 116 3.70 -10.97 2.18
N ALA A 117 2.60 -10.65 1.50
CA ALA A 117 1.27 -11.20 1.80
C ALA A 117 1.23 -12.74 1.65
N LYS A 118 1.90 -13.29 0.62
CA LYS A 118 2.00 -14.76 0.41
C LYS A 118 2.84 -15.43 1.48
N LEU A 119 3.95 -14.82 1.90
CA LEU A 119 4.78 -15.32 3.00
C LEU A 119 3.99 -15.45 4.30
N MET A 120 3.13 -14.47 4.60
CA MET A 120 2.27 -14.47 5.79
C MET A 120 1.05 -15.38 5.65
N ASN A 121 0.68 -15.77 4.42
CA ASN A 121 -0.50 -16.60 4.11
C ASN A 121 -0.17 -17.74 3.14
N PRO A 122 0.68 -18.69 3.51
CA PRO A 122 1.20 -19.71 2.59
C PRO A 122 0.11 -20.60 1.97
N LYS A 123 -0.99 -20.81 2.69
CA LYS A 123 -2.11 -21.67 2.26
C LYS A 123 -3.15 -20.92 1.42
N LYS A 124 -3.16 -19.58 1.45
CA LYS A 124 -4.15 -18.77 0.73
C LYS A 124 -3.67 -18.45 -0.68
N LYS A 125 -4.62 -18.23 -1.58
CA LYS A 125 -4.34 -17.70 -2.90
C LYS A 125 -4.08 -16.20 -2.79
N VAL A 126 -2.88 -15.75 -3.13
CA VAL A 126 -2.51 -14.33 -3.18
C VAL A 126 -2.31 -13.95 -4.63
N LEU A 127 -3.09 -12.99 -5.08
CA LEU A 127 -3.12 -12.50 -6.46
C LEU A 127 -2.60 -11.07 -6.51
N ILE A 128 -1.92 -10.73 -7.61
CA ILE A 128 -1.56 -9.36 -7.97
C ILE A 128 -2.17 -9.02 -9.33
N PRO A 129 -2.88 -7.89 -9.49
CA PRO A 129 -3.55 -7.59 -10.76
C PRO A 129 -2.60 -7.44 -11.95
N ASP A 130 -1.33 -7.10 -11.72
CA ASP A 130 -0.30 -7.04 -12.77
C ASP A 130 1.06 -7.52 -12.22
N MET A 131 1.61 -8.58 -12.82
CA MET A 131 2.93 -9.14 -12.43
C MET A 131 4.10 -8.18 -12.70
N HIS A 132 3.95 -7.19 -13.59
CA HIS A 132 4.95 -6.18 -13.89
C HIS A 132 4.88 -4.95 -12.96
N ALA A 133 4.02 -4.98 -11.95
CA ALA A 133 4.00 -3.97 -10.87
C ALA A 133 5.23 -4.17 -9.96
N GLY A 134 6.42 -3.84 -10.45
CA GLY A 134 7.71 -3.98 -9.78
C GLY A 134 8.03 -2.86 -8.79
N CYS A 135 9.32 -2.74 -8.44
CA CYS A 135 9.83 -1.67 -7.57
C CYS A 135 11.32 -1.48 -7.87
N SER A 136 11.78 -0.22 -8.04
CA SER A 136 13.20 0.08 -8.30
C SER A 136 14.10 -0.39 -7.17
N LEU A 137 13.68 -0.26 -5.92
CA LEU A 137 14.41 -0.76 -4.76
C LEU A 137 14.52 -2.29 -4.78
N ALA A 138 13.42 -2.99 -5.02
CA ALA A 138 13.43 -4.45 -5.08
C ALA A 138 14.29 -5.00 -6.23
N SER A 139 14.42 -4.24 -7.33
CA SER A 139 15.25 -4.60 -8.48
C SER A 139 16.73 -4.22 -8.31
N SER A 140 17.08 -3.44 -7.29
CA SER A 140 18.45 -2.94 -7.09
C SER A 140 19.38 -3.94 -6.39
N ILE A 141 18.84 -5.02 -5.84
CA ILE A 141 19.58 -5.99 -5.02
C ILE A 141 19.02 -7.41 -5.19
N THR A 142 19.87 -8.41 -5.16
CA THR A 142 19.55 -9.84 -5.24
C THR A 142 19.91 -10.57 -3.94
N GLY A 143 19.43 -11.82 -3.79
CA GLY A 143 19.86 -12.66 -2.66
C GLY A 143 21.36 -12.98 -2.68
N GLU A 144 21.98 -13.06 -3.87
CA GLU A 144 23.43 -13.27 -4.02
C GLU A 144 24.22 -12.06 -3.51
N ASP A 145 23.79 -10.82 -3.83
CA ASP A 145 24.40 -9.61 -3.29
C ASP A 145 24.38 -9.61 -1.75
N VAL A 146 23.30 -10.08 -1.14
CA VAL A 146 23.21 -10.17 0.33
C VAL A 146 24.21 -11.18 0.88
N ARG A 147 24.37 -12.35 0.23
CA ARG A 147 25.39 -13.34 0.63
C ARG A 147 26.79 -12.76 0.54
N MET A 148 27.14 -12.08 -0.55
CA MET A 148 28.43 -11.38 -0.67
C MET A 148 28.66 -10.33 0.43
N LEU A 149 27.61 -9.59 0.80
CA LEU A 149 27.71 -8.63 1.91
C LEU A 149 27.95 -9.33 3.25
N LYS A 150 27.32 -10.48 3.51
CA LYS A 150 27.56 -11.28 4.73
C LYS A 150 28.97 -11.83 4.79
N GLU A 151 29.54 -12.25 3.67
CA GLU A 151 30.94 -12.66 3.58
C GLU A 151 31.91 -11.50 3.84
N LYS A 152 31.61 -10.32 3.28
CA LYS A 152 32.40 -9.12 3.50
C LYS A 152 32.33 -8.57 4.93
N TYR A 153 31.21 -8.75 5.59
CA TYR A 153 30.95 -8.26 6.95
C TYR A 153 30.46 -9.41 7.86
N PRO A 154 31.34 -10.37 8.20
CA PRO A 154 30.94 -11.53 8.96
C PRO A 154 30.38 -11.18 10.35
N GLY A 155 29.26 -11.81 10.72
CA GLY A 155 28.60 -11.60 12.00
C GLY A 155 27.79 -10.30 12.13
N VAL A 156 27.74 -9.45 11.08
CA VAL A 156 26.93 -8.24 11.08
C VAL A 156 25.51 -8.57 10.63
N PRO A 157 24.46 -8.28 11.44
CA PRO A 157 23.09 -8.57 11.08
C PRO A 157 22.62 -7.75 9.87
N VAL A 158 21.76 -8.39 9.04
CA VAL A 158 21.13 -7.79 7.87
C VAL A 158 19.71 -7.34 8.21
N VAL A 159 19.46 -6.05 8.11
CA VAL A 159 18.13 -5.43 8.17
C VAL A 159 17.71 -5.07 6.75
N SER A 160 16.62 -5.63 6.26
CA SER A 160 16.10 -5.27 4.94
C SER A 160 14.80 -4.49 5.04
N TYR A 161 14.78 -3.34 4.42
CA TYR A 161 13.51 -2.69 4.08
C TYR A 161 12.66 -3.67 3.27
N VAL A 162 11.36 -3.74 3.58
CA VAL A 162 10.44 -4.73 2.98
C VAL A 162 10.33 -4.62 1.45
N ASN A 163 10.82 -3.51 0.86
CA ASN A 163 10.88 -3.24 -0.57
C ASN A 163 11.98 -4.06 -1.27
N THR A 164 11.98 -5.36 -1.06
CA THR A 164 12.93 -6.35 -1.58
C THR A 164 12.18 -7.62 -2.00
N SER A 165 12.79 -8.48 -2.82
CA SER A 165 12.23 -9.78 -3.21
C SER A 165 12.17 -10.78 -2.04
N ALA A 166 11.39 -11.85 -2.21
CA ALA A 166 11.38 -12.96 -1.26
C ALA A 166 12.76 -13.60 -1.09
N GLU A 167 13.58 -13.65 -2.14
CA GLU A 167 14.96 -14.17 -2.10
C GLU A 167 15.86 -13.32 -1.19
N VAL A 168 15.79 -11.98 -1.31
CA VAL A 168 16.52 -11.07 -0.42
C VAL A 168 16.03 -11.22 1.03
N LYS A 169 14.71 -11.36 1.22
CA LYS A 169 14.13 -11.58 2.56
C LYS A 169 14.58 -12.90 3.19
N ALA A 170 14.84 -13.93 2.37
CA ALA A 170 15.35 -15.21 2.84
C ALA A 170 16.78 -15.12 3.41
N GLU A 171 17.57 -14.18 2.90
CA GLU A 171 18.94 -13.90 3.38
C GLU A 171 18.97 -12.84 4.51
N THR A 172 17.82 -12.32 4.93
CA THR A 172 17.68 -11.22 5.87
C THR A 172 17.39 -11.70 7.28
N ASP A 173 18.03 -11.10 8.31
CA ASP A 173 17.79 -11.44 9.71
C ASP A 173 16.47 -10.87 10.23
N VAL A 174 16.12 -9.65 9.78
CA VAL A 174 14.85 -8.99 10.10
C VAL A 174 14.48 -7.96 9.03
N CYS A 175 13.22 -7.98 8.60
CA CYS A 175 12.67 -6.93 7.74
C CYS A 175 12.26 -5.69 8.57
N CYS A 176 12.16 -4.56 7.88
CA CYS A 176 11.58 -3.34 8.43
C CYS A 176 10.73 -2.62 7.38
N THR A 177 9.99 -1.62 7.82
CA THR A 177 9.37 -0.60 6.95
C THR A 177 9.83 0.78 7.39
N SER A 178 9.53 1.84 6.62
CA SER A 178 9.80 3.22 7.04
C SER A 178 9.10 3.58 8.36
N ALA A 179 8.06 2.83 8.77
CA ALA A 179 7.34 3.05 10.02
C ALA A 179 8.11 2.56 11.26
N ASN A 180 9.01 1.58 11.12
CA ASN A 180 9.67 0.94 12.25
C ASN A 180 11.18 0.69 12.07
N ALA A 181 11.79 1.22 11.02
CA ALA A 181 13.20 0.96 10.71
C ALA A 181 14.16 1.25 11.87
N ILE A 182 14.00 2.41 12.54
CA ILE A 182 14.81 2.80 13.69
C ILE A 182 14.63 1.79 14.83
N LYS A 183 13.38 1.50 15.18
CA LYS A 183 13.04 0.55 16.26
C LYS A 183 13.57 -0.86 15.98
N VAL A 184 13.49 -1.31 14.72
CA VAL A 184 14.04 -2.61 14.29
C VAL A 184 15.55 -2.63 14.46
N VAL A 185 16.27 -1.63 13.97
CA VAL A 185 17.73 -1.52 14.08
C VAL A 185 18.16 -1.53 15.55
N GLU A 186 17.53 -0.72 16.39
CA GLU A 186 17.85 -0.62 17.82
C GLU A 186 17.51 -1.92 18.60
N SER A 187 16.46 -2.63 18.19
CA SER A 187 16.05 -3.89 18.83
C SER A 187 17.07 -5.03 18.71
N LEU A 188 18.05 -4.89 17.79
CA LEU A 188 19.09 -5.90 17.61
C LEU A 188 20.19 -5.84 18.68
N GLY A 189 20.35 -4.71 19.38
CA GLY A 189 21.33 -4.55 20.45
C GLY A 189 22.80 -4.67 19.98
N VAL A 190 23.09 -4.32 18.72
CA VAL A 190 24.42 -4.43 18.09
C VAL A 190 24.99 -3.06 17.75
N GLU A 191 26.33 -2.98 17.58
CA GLU A 191 27.00 -1.72 17.23
C GLU A 191 26.80 -1.31 15.77
N LYS A 192 26.58 -2.29 14.87
CA LYS A 192 26.44 -2.05 13.43
C LYS A 192 25.50 -3.05 12.77
N VAL A 193 24.84 -2.62 11.68
CA VAL A 193 23.97 -3.46 10.84
C VAL A 193 24.25 -3.17 9.36
N ILE A 194 23.97 -4.17 8.50
CA ILE A 194 23.81 -3.97 7.06
C ILE A 194 22.36 -3.56 6.82
N PHE A 195 22.10 -2.44 6.15
CA PHE A 195 20.76 -1.93 5.87
C PHE A 195 20.49 -1.88 4.36
N LEU A 196 19.46 -2.57 3.93
CA LEU A 196 19.12 -2.80 2.52
C LEU A 196 17.70 -2.33 2.21
N PRO A 197 17.36 -2.01 0.97
CA PRO A 197 18.25 -1.61 -0.12
C PRO A 197 18.33 -0.10 -0.29
N ASP A 198 17.49 0.69 0.44
CA ASP A 198 17.30 2.12 0.25
C ASP A 198 18.37 2.93 0.98
N HIS A 199 19.17 3.67 0.18
CA HIS A 199 20.24 4.50 0.68
C HIS A 199 19.73 5.70 1.50
N TYR A 200 18.65 6.34 1.07
CA TYR A 200 18.13 7.52 1.77
C TYR A 200 17.45 7.17 3.07
N LEU A 201 16.66 6.07 3.09
CA LEU A 201 16.11 5.55 4.34
C LEU A 201 17.23 5.12 5.30
N ALA A 202 18.31 4.49 4.80
CA ALA A 202 19.47 4.15 5.60
C ALA A 202 20.11 5.39 6.23
N ASN A 203 20.27 6.48 5.48
CA ASN A 203 20.77 7.76 5.97
C ASN A 203 19.84 8.38 7.02
N TYR A 204 18.54 8.31 6.80
CA TYR A 204 17.55 8.77 7.78
C TYR A 204 17.65 7.97 9.09
N VAL A 205 17.74 6.64 9.01
CA VAL A 205 17.95 5.78 10.18
C VAL A 205 19.26 6.11 10.88
N GLN A 206 20.38 6.28 10.15
CA GLN A 206 21.67 6.60 10.72
C GLN A 206 21.66 7.91 11.53
N LYS A 207 20.91 8.93 11.07
CA LYS A 207 20.75 10.20 11.79
C LYS A 207 19.96 10.08 13.10
N ASN A 208 19.15 9.02 13.23
CA ASN A 208 18.22 8.83 14.35
C ASN A 208 18.60 7.65 15.27
N THR A 209 19.75 7.02 15.08
CA THR A 209 20.26 5.95 15.94
C THR A 209 21.78 6.05 16.14
N LYS A 210 22.27 5.42 17.21
CA LYS A 210 23.72 5.27 17.45
C LYS A 210 24.33 4.06 16.74
N VAL A 211 23.51 3.14 16.23
CA VAL A 211 23.95 1.96 15.50
C VAL A 211 24.54 2.36 14.16
N LYS A 212 25.74 1.89 13.85
CA LYS A 212 26.40 2.18 12.56
C LYS A 212 25.68 1.46 11.42
N ILE A 213 25.30 2.19 10.38
CA ILE A 213 24.60 1.67 9.21
C ILE A 213 25.57 1.44 8.06
N ILE A 214 25.66 0.20 7.56
CA ILE A 214 26.32 -0.16 6.30
C ILE A 214 25.21 -0.22 5.26
N SER A 215 25.10 0.79 4.40
CA SER A 215 23.99 0.90 3.45
C SER A 215 24.33 0.32 2.07
N TRP A 216 23.31 -0.22 1.40
CA TRP A 216 23.28 -0.44 -0.05
C TRP A 216 22.98 0.88 -0.78
N GLN A 217 23.21 0.94 -2.11
CA GLN A 217 23.07 2.18 -2.89
C GLN A 217 21.80 2.20 -3.77
N GLY A 218 20.73 1.49 -3.36
CA GLY A 218 19.45 1.54 -4.05
C GLY A 218 18.68 2.82 -3.72
N THR A 219 17.87 3.31 -4.68
CA THR A 219 17.02 4.49 -4.53
C THR A 219 15.61 4.25 -5.06
N CYS A 220 14.65 4.98 -4.51
CA CYS A 220 13.28 4.99 -5.02
C CYS A 220 13.16 6.01 -6.15
N ILE A 221 12.83 5.55 -7.38
CA ILE A 221 12.71 6.41 -8.58
C ILE A 221 11.65 7.52 -8.46
N VAL A 222 10.81 7.48 -7.44
CA VAL A 222 9.82 8.52 -7.16
C VAL A 222 10.41 9.56 -6.23
N HIS A 223 10.97 9.12 -5.10
CA HIS A 223 11.41 10.00 -4.03
C HIS A 223 12.75 10.69 -4.34
N GLU A 224 13.64 10.03 -5.08
CA GLU A 224 14.93 10.63 -5.50
C GLU A 224 14.79 11.83 -6.45
N LYS A 225 13.61 12.01 -7.06
CA LYS A 225 13.35 13.15 -7.97
C LYS A 225 13.05 14.46 -7.26
N PHE A 226 12.70 14.41 -5.98
CA PHE A 226 12.48 15.63 -5.22
C PHE A 226 13.82 16.25 -4.81
N THR A 227 13.87 17.58 -4.82
CA THR A 227 15.04 18.35 -4.39
C THR A 227 14.68 19.31 -3.26
N GLY A 228 15.62 19.56 -2.36
CA GLY A 228 15.44 20.55 -1.28
C GLY A 228 15.11 21.93 -1.80
N LYS A 229 15.68 22.31 -2.97
CA LYS A 229 15.40 23.60 -3.62
C LYS A 229 13.93 23.72 -4.04
N GLU A 230 13.36 22.72 -4.69
CA GLU A 230 11.92 22.72 -5.07
C GLU A 230 11.03 22.84 -3.83
N VAL A 231 11.37 22.15 -2.76
CA VAL A 231 10.64 22.20 -1.48
C VAL A 231 10.71 23.61 -0.86
N GLU A 232 11.91 24.24 -0.86
CA GLU A 232 12.09 25.61 -0.39
C GLU A 232 11.34 26.64 -1.25
N ASP A 233 11.35 26.49 -2.57
CA ASP A 233 10.66 27.42 -3.48
C ASP A 233 9.13 27.33 -3.27
N ILE A 234 8.56 26.14 -3.11
CA ILE A 234 7.15 25.96 -2.74
C ILE A 234 6.84 26.62 -1.38
N ARG A 235 7.75 26.53 -0.41
CA ARG A 235 7.60 27.19 0.91
C ARG A 235 7.61 28.70 0.80
N LYS A 236 8.47 29.29 -0.05
CA LYS A 236 8.49 30.76 -0.29
C LYS A 236 7.18 31.26 -0.86
N GLU A 237 6.59 30.50 -1.83
CA GLU A 237 5.30 30.81 -2.42
C GLU A 237 4.12 30.60 -1.45
N ASN A 238 4.29 29.73 -0.47
CA ASN A 238 3.28 29.34 0.51
C ASN A 238 3.85 29.36 1.94
N PRO A 239 4.02 30.52 2.59
CA PRO A 239 4.71 30.65 3.90
C PRO A 239 4.09 29.79 5.02
N ASP A 240 2.76 29.56 5.01
CA ASP A 240 2.04 28.82 6.04
C ASP A 240 1.96 27.30 5.76
N ILE A 241 2.64 26.82 4.70
CA ILE A 241 2.57 25.41 4.31
C ILE A 241 3.31 24.51 5.31
N LYS A 242 2.72 23.36 5.61
CA LYS A 242 3.41 22.25 6.29
C LYS A 242 3.91 21.26 5.26
N ILE A 243 5.20 20.99 5.31
CA ILE A 243 5.89 20.10 4.38
C ILE A 243 6.23 18.82 5.10
N ILE A 244 5.73 17.71 4.60
CA ILE A 244 5.85 16.38 5.20
C ILE A 244 6.48 15.45 4.18
N ALA A 245 7.67 14.91 4.46
CA ALA A 245 8.41 14.09 3.53
C ALA A 245 8.47 12.60 3.95
N HIS A 246 8.54 11.73 2.94
CA HIS A 246 8.85 10.34 3.16
C HIS A 246 10.37 10.14 3.38
N PRO A 247 10.82 9.25 4.29
CA PRO A 247 12.25 9.02 4.55
C PRO A 247 13.08 8.47 3.39
N GLU A 248 12.44 8.02 2.31
CA GLU A 248 13.10 7.67 1.04
C GLU A 248 13.52 8.90 0.22
N CYS A 249 13.22 10.12 0.67
CA CYS A 249 13.63 11.35 0.00
C CYS A 249 15.09 11.68 0.30
N PRO A 250 15.77 12.42 -0.61
CA PRO A 250 17.13 12.93 -0.39
C PRO A 250 17.27 13.74 0.91
N PRO A 251 18.48 13.77 1.51
CA PRO A 251 18.71 14.44 2.79
C PRO A 251 18.40 15.94 2.81
N ASP A 252 18.55 16.64 1.70
CA ASP A 252 18.21 18.06 1.55
C ASP A 252 16.68 18.28 1.61
N VAL A 253 15.90 17.39 0.99
CA VAL A 253 14.43 17.37 1.09
C VAL A 253 13.98 17.16 2.53
N ILE A 254 14.56 16.16 3.21
CA ILE A 254 14.26 15.88 4.62
C ILE A 254 14.58 17.10 5.50
N SER A 255 15.71 17.76 5.26
CA SER A 255 16.14 18.93 6.02
C SER A 255 15.24 20.16 5.79
N ALA A 256 14.66 20.30 4.59
CA ALA A 256 13.73 21.35 4.24
C ALA A 256 12.28 21.09 4.69
N SER A 257 11.98 19.90 5.26
CA SER A 257 10.64 19.48 5.66
C SER A 257 10.36 19.76 7.14
N ASP A 258 9.07 19.98 7.49
CA ASP A 258 8.63 20.15 8.88
C ASP A 258 8.54 18.82 9.64
N PHE A 259 8.32 17.72 8.90
CA PHE A 259 8.21 16.38 9.44
C PHE A 259 8.65 15.36 8.41
N ALA A 260 9.30 14.28 8.86
CA ALA A 260 9.62 13.12 8.05
C ALA A 260 9.08 11.84 8.70
N GLY A 261 8.42 10.99 7.91
CA GLY A 261 7.86 9.75 8.43
C GLY A 261 7.21 8.88 7.37
N SER A 262 6.83 7.67 7.75
CA SER A 262 6.13 6.72 6.87
C SER A 262 4.81 7.28 6.35
N THR A 263 4.26 6.68 5.29
CA THR A 263 2.96 7.09 4.74
C THR A 263 1.86 7.12 5.79
N SER A 264 1.79 6.14 6.70
CA SER A 264 0.85 6.17 7.82
C SER A 264 1.09 7.30 8.80
N SER A 265 2.37 7.63 9.08
CA SER A 265 2.72 8.77 9.96
C SER A 265 2.33 10.10 9.30
N MET A 266 2.48 10.21 7.97
CA MET A 266 2.05 11.37 7.20
C MET A 266 0.53 11.55 7.25
N VAL A 267 -0.24 10.47 7.02
CA VAL A 267 -1.72 10.49 7.17
C VAL A 267 -2.13 10.93 8.57
N LYS A 268 -1.50 10.33 9.58
CA LYS A 268 -1.76 10.66 11.00
C LYS A 268 -1.46 12.13 11.29
N TYR A 269 -0.33 12.65 10.83
CA TYR A 269 0.04 14.06 11.00
C TYR A 269 -1.03 15.00 10.45
N VAL A 270 -1.47 14.79 9.19
CA VAL A 270 -2.50 15.64 8.58
C VAL A 270 -3.81 15.55 9.35
N LYS A 271 -4.24 14.35 9.73
CA LYS A 271 -5.48 14.11 10.48
C LYS A 271 -5.49 14.78 11.85
N GLU A 272 -4.37 14.73 12.59
CA GLU A 272 -4.29 15.26 13.94
C GLU A 272 -4.00 16.76 13.99
N LYS A 273 -3.14 17.26 13.07
CA LYS A 273 -2.70 18.66 13.07
C LYS A 273 -3.60 19.58 12.25
N GLN A 274 -4.37 19.04 11.30
CA GLN A 274 -5.26 19.80 10.41
C GLN A 274 -4.63 21.12 9.90
N PRO A 275 -3.44 21.06 9.25
CA PRO A 275 -2.78 22.26 8.78
C PRO A 275 -3.63 22.95 7.70
N LYS A 276 -3.57 24.30 7.60
CA LYS A 276 -4.29 25.02 6.55
C LYS A 276 -3.85 24.59 5.15
N LYS A 277 -2.53 24.45 4.96
CA LYS A 277 -1.93 23.99 3.71
C LYS A 277 -0.89 22.87 4.01
N VAL A 278 -0.84 21.88 3.16
CA VAL A 278 0.14 20.78 3.28
C VAL A 278 0.72 20.38 1.93
N LEU A 279 1.99 20.06 1.94
CA LEU A 279 2.71 19.39 0.87
C LEU A 279 3.13 18.02 1.37
N LEU A 280 2.66 16.96 0.74
CA LEU A 280 3.16 15.60 0.97
C LEU A 280 4.24 15.30 -0.08
N VAL A 281 5.51 15.27 0.35
CA VAL A 281 6.65 14.96 -0.50
C VAL A 281 6.80 13.44 -0.59
N THR A 282 5.96 12.84 -1.45
CA THR A 282 5.86 11.41 -1.72
C THR A 282 5.11 11.19 -3.03
N GLU A 283 4.70 9.95 -3.33
CA GLU A 283 3.89 9.61 -4.50
C GLU A 283 2.55 10.38 -4.49
N CYS A 284 2.24 11.08 -5.60
CA CYS A 284 1.25 12.16 -5.56
C CYS A 284 -0.21 11.72 -5.37
N THR A 285 -0.61 10.50 -5.75
CA THR A 285 -1.99 10.03 -5.50
C THR A 285 -2.30 9.81 -4.03
N MET A 286 -1.28 9.68 -3.17
CA MET A 286 -1.50 9.69 -1.74
C MET A 286 -2.15 10.99 -1.26
N SER A 287 -1.77 12.13 -1.85
CA SER A 287 -2.39 13.42 -1.53
C SER A 287 -3.88 13.44 -1.84
N ASP A 288 -4.30 12.81 -2.94
CA ASP A 288 -5.72 12.68 -3.28
C ASP A 288 -6.48 11.87 -2.23
N ASN A 289 -5.93 10.72 -1.83
CA ASN A 289 -6.55 9.86 -0.83
C ASN A 289 -6.66 10.54 0.54
N VAL A 290 -5.60 11.25 0.95
CA VAL A 290 -5.59 11.97 2.25
C VAL A 290 -6.51 13.19 2.22
N GLN A 291 -6.62 13.89 1.07
CA GLN A 291 -7.52 15.03 0.89
C GLN A 291 -8.99 14.66 1.06
N VAL A 292 -9.40 13.50 0.54
CA VAL A 292 -10.77 12.96 0.70
C VAL A 292 -11.16 12.85 2.17
N GLU A 293 -10.24 12.46 3.03
CA GLU A 293 -10.46 12.31 4.47
C GLU A 293 -10.28 13.65 5.25
N ASN A 294 -9.70 14.69 4.60
CA ASN A 294 -9.37 15.96 5.23
C ASN A 294 -9.83 17.15 4.33
N PRO A 295 -11.15 17.34 4.12
CA PRO A 295 -11.67 18.31 3.14
C PRO A 295 -11.37 19.77 3.46
N ASN A 296 -11.01 20.10 4.69
CA ASN A 296 -10.67 21.45 5.13
C ASN A 296 -9.19 21.80 4.95
N VAL A 297 -8.35 20.83 4.56
CA VAL A 297 -6.90 21.00 4.35
C VAL A 297 -6.65 21.22 2.86
N GLN A 298 -5.93 22.29 2.52
CA GLN A 298 -5.49 22.54 1.15
C GLN A 298 -4.21 21.74 0.86
N PHE A 299 -4.25 20.89 -0.16
CA PHE A 299 -3.07 20.13 -0.61
C PHE A 299 -2.39 20.82 -1.79
N ILE A 300 -1.10 21.09 -1.63
CA ILE A 300 -0.22 21.42 -2.74
C ILE A 300 0.39 20.11 -3.25
N LYS A 301 0.33 19.84 -4.55
CA LYS A 301 0.63 18.52 -5.12
C LYS A 301 1.75 18.63 -6.15
N PRO A 302 3.03 18.45 -5.77
CA PRO A 302 4.06 18.13 -6.73
C PRO A 302 3.77 16.71 -7.24
N CYS A 303 3.83 16.48 -8.55
CA CYS A 303 3.35 15.23 -9.09
C CYS A 303 4.48 14.31 -9.57
N ASN A 304 5.01 13.47 -8.66
CA ASN A 304 5.82 12.33 -8.99
C ASN A 304 4.99 11.04 -8.81
N LEU A 305 4.62 10.42 -9.93
CA LEU A 305 3.85 9.17 -9.95
C LEU A 305 4.78 7.96 -9.95
N CYS A 306 4.39 6.91 -9.23
CA CYS A 306 5.06 5.62 -9.30
C CYS A 306 4.55 4.82 -10.51
N PRO A 307 5.37 4.60 -11.56
CA PRO A 307 4.93 3.89 -12.76
C PRO A 307 4.55 2.44 -12.49
N TYR A 308 5.08 1.85 -11.43
CA TYR A 308 4.77 0.48 -11.03
C TYR A 308 3.43 0.37 -10.32
N MET A 309 3.14 1.28 -9.37
CA MET A 309 1.83 1.33 -8.69
C MET A 309 0.69 1.61 -9.67
N LYS A 310 0.94 2.43 -10.72
CA LYS A 310 -0.04 2.77 -11.76
C LYS A 310 -0.31 1.65 -12.77
N LYS A 311 0.42 0.53 -12.70
CA LYS A 311 0.06 -0.70 -13.44
C LYS A 311 -1.20 -1.36 -12.90
N ILE A 312 -1.55 -1.13 -11.64
CA ILE A 312 -2.78 -1.62 -11.02
C ILE A 312 -3.93 -0.71 -11.45
N THR A 313 -4.94 -1.30 -12.08
CA THR A 313 -6.15 -0.60 -12.55
C THR A 313 -7.39 -1.39 -12.19
N LEU A 314 -8.57 -0.73 -12.12
CA LEU A 314 -9.85 -1.43 -11.88
C LEU A 314 -10.09 -2.57 -12.86
N LYS A 315 -9.76 -2.37 -14.15
CA LYS A 315 -9.92 -3.44 -15.16
C LYS A 315 -9.07 -4.66 -14.83
N LYS A 316 -7.80 -4.46 -14.47
CA LYS A 316 -6.89 -5.57 -14.11
C LYS A 316 -7.30 -6.25 -12.80
N ILE A 317 -7.82 -5.49 -11.83
CA ILE A 317 -8.39 -6.07 -10.60
C ILE A 317 -9.59 -6.96 -10.94
N TYR A 318 -10.49 -6.48 -11.79
CA TYR A 318 -11.64 -7.26 -12.25
C TYR A 318 -11.22 -8.54 -12.95
N ASP A 319 -10.32 -8.44 -13.95
CA ASP A 319 -9.84 -9.59 -14.72
C ASP A 319 -9.12 -10.62 -13.84
N CYS A 320 -8.28 -10.11 -12.92
CA CYS A 320 -7.57 -10.93 -11.95
C CYS A 320 -8.52 -11.71 -11.04
N LEU A 321 -9.61 -11.09 -10.56
CA LEU A 321 -10.62 -11.75 -9.75
C LEU A 321 -11.44 -12.75 -10.56
N VAL A 322 -11.85 -12.42 -11.80
CA VAL A 322 -12.64 -13.32 -12.67
C VAL A 322 -11.86 -14.59 -12.94
N ASN A 323 -10.62 -14.45 -13.41
CA ASN A 323 -9.80 -15.54 -13.92
C ASN A 323 -8.91 -16.19 -12.86
N GLU A 324 -8.81 -15.58 -11.67
CA GLU A 324 -7.88 -15.96 -10.59
C GLU A 324 -6.44 -16.12 -11.07
N THR A 325 -6.02 -15.22 -11.95
CA THR A 325 -4.69 -15.18 -12.57
C THR A 325 -3.68 -14.39 -11.72
N ASN A 326 -2.40 -14.50 -12.09
CA ASN A 326 -1.30 -13.80 -11.44
C ASN A 326 -1.15 -14.19 -9.95
N GLU A 327 -1.27 -15.48 -9.66
CA GLU A 327 -1.00 -15.99 -8.31
C GLU A 327 0.50 -15.92 -8.00
N ILE A 328 0.82 -15.36 -6.84
CA ILE A 328 2.17 -15.32 -6.30
C ILE A 328 2.60 -16.72 -5.86
N LYS A 329 3.71 -17.18 -6.41
CA LYS A 329 4.34 -18.47 -6.07
C LYS A 329 5.76 -18.22 -5.58
N ILE A 330 6.09 -18.76 -4.43
CA ILE A 330 7.43 -18.69 -3.83
C ILE A 330 7.85 -20.11 -3.52
N SER A 331 9.09 -20.49 -3.86
CA SER A 331 9.61 -21.82 -3.56
C SER A 331 9.59 -22.05 -2.04
N HIS A 332 9.34 -23.31 -1.62
CA HIS A 332 9.15 -23.64 -0.21
C HIS A 332 10.34 -23.23 0.67
N ASN A 333 11.57 -23.46 0.19
CA ASN A 333 12.78 -23.14 0.93
C ASN A 333 12.94 -21.63 1.14
N ILE A 334 12.76 -20.83 0.06
CA ILE A 334 12.80 -19.37 0.14
C ILE A 334 11.68 -18.86 1.07
N ALA A 335 10.46 -19.38 0.91
CA ALA A 335 9.33 -18.96 1.71
C ALA A 335 9.52 -19.21 3.21
N ALA A 336 10.11 -20.35 3.59
CA ALA A 336 10.35 -20.69 4.99
C ALA A 336 11.36 -19.73 5.66
N MET A 337 12.43 -19.36 4.94
CA MET A 337 13.45 -18.45 5.45
C MET A 337 12.94 -16.99 5.45
N ALA A 338 12.39 -16.53 4.33
CA ALA A 338 11.88 -15.17 4.17
C ALA A 338 10.76 -14.84 5.17
N ARG A 339 9.91 -15.83 5.51
CA ARG A 339 8.83 -15.62 6.49
C ARG A 339 9.37 -15.21 7.86
N LYS A 340 10.47 -15.83 8.32
CA LYS A 340 11.06 -15.53 9.64
C LYS A 340 11.43 -14.05 9.78
N SER A 341 12.06 -13.46 8.74
CA SER A 341 12.43 -12.05 8.76
C SER A 341 11.23 -11.11 8.74
N VAL A 342 10.16 -11.49 8.02
CA VAL A 342 8.91 -10.72 7.97
C VAL A 342 8.11 -10.85 9.28
N GLU A 343 8.00 -12.06 9.84
CA GLU A 343 7.32 -12.29 11.14
C GLU A 343 7.99 -11.49 12.24
N ARG A 344 9.33 -11.49 12.30
CA ARG A 344 10.09 -10.70 13.26
C ARG A 344 9.79 -9.20 13.14
N MET A 345 9.68 -8.67 11.91
CA MET A 345 9.27 -7.28 11.66
C MET A 345 7.88 -6.99 12.24
N THR A 346 6.92 -7.88 12.03
CA THR A 346 5.53 -7.68 12.50
C THR A 346 5.42 -7.79 14.02
N GLN A 347 6.23 -8.64 14.66
CA GLN A 347 6.30 -8.78 16.12
C GLN A 347 6.89 -7.53 16.80
N ILE A 348 7.93 -6.93 16.21
CA ILE A 348 8.48 -5.66 16.71
C ILE A 348 7.43 -4.54 16.59
N GLY A 349 6.61 -4.58 15.55
CA GLY A 349 5.52 -3.63 15.32
C GLY A 349 6.03 -2.21 15.05
N ARG A 350 5.19 -1.21 15.36
CA ARG A 350 5.50 0.24 15.21
C ARG A 350 6.14 0.82 16.45
#